data_9f695c33b103a7bdeb856bbdcf7d23b1
#
_entry.id   9f695c33b103a7bdeb856bbdcf7d23b1
#
_cell.length_a   1.000
_cell.length_b   1.000
_cell.length_c   1.000
_cell.angle_alpha   90.00
_cell.angle_beta   90.00
_cell.angle_gamma   90.00
#
_symmetry.space_group_name_H-M   'P 1'
#
loop_
_entity.id
_entity.type
_entity.pdbx_description
1 polymer ?
#
loop_
_entity_poly.entity_id
_entity_poly.type
_entity_poly.pdbx_seq_one_letter_code
_entity_poly.pdbx_strand_id
1 'polypeptide(L)'
;MINFDNAATTFPKPETVNAAVLEAIEKYGGNPGRSGHRLSVDTAEAVYLSRKKAASFFGAEPENVVFTLNCTEALNFAIKGIMNRYGGHIVISDFEHNSVVRPVFSLSKKGVNYSVALIYPDDNMTVNSFNNAIRPDTRLVVCTAASNVTGQIPPIEKIAELCKRRNICFIVDAAQAAGVIPLKIGNGINFICSSGHKGLYGPSGTGLLISDGKYRLSPLIEGGTGSLSMVFEQPSFMPDLLESGTVNVIGIHALGKGIDFVSSKGTENIRKHEEMLCNRFINGISHTDGIRIYRENGGNYAPIVSFNAEGFTSNELASLLSNDGIYLRGGLHCSGMAHTTLGTAPDGTLRFAPSVFNNTSQVDELIYSLKKILKKP
;
A
#
# COMPACT_ATOMS: atom_id res chain seq x y z
N MET A 1 15.13 20.35 -7.55
CA MET A 1 14.80 19.07 -6.89
C MET A 1 13.60 18.45 -7.63
N ILE A 2 13.79 17.25 -8.18
CA ILE A 2 12.75 16.48 -8.86
C ILE A 2 12.61 15.14 -8.13
N ASN A 3 11.43 14.86 -7.57
CA ASN A 3 11.19 13.61 -6.84
C ASN A 3 10.38 12.64 -7.70
N PHE A 4 10.94 11.48 -7.99
CA PHE A 4 10.29 10.34 -8.64
C PHE A 4 10.32 9.08 -7.76
N ASP A 5 10.52 9.22 -6.44
CA ASP A 5 10.40 8.11 -5.47
C ASP A 5 9.07 8.15 -4.69
N ASN A 6 7.97 8.53 -5.36
CA ASN A 6 6.67 8.67 -4.71
C ASN A 6 6.05 7.33 -4.26
N ALA A 7 6.51 6.21 -4.79
CA ALA A 7 6.12 4.87 -4.32
C ALA A 7 6.72 4.52 -2.94
N ALA A 8 7.77 5.23 -2.47
CA ALA A 8 8.25 5.14 -1.09
C ALA A 8 7.40 6.02 -0.17
N THR A 9 7.25 7.30 -0.50
CA THR A 9 6.33 8.26 0.14
C THR A 9 6.11 9.43 -0.81
N THR A 10 4.88 9.92 -0.93
CA THR A 10 4.58 11.06 -1.81
C THR A 10 5.18 12.35 -1.25
N PHE A 11 5.82 13.14 -2.14
CA PHE A 11 6.33 14.47 -1.83
C PHE A 11 6.29 15.36 -3.10
N PRO A 12 5.80 16.62 -2.99
CA PRO A 12 5.28 17.28 -1.78
C PRO A 12 3.93 16.72 -1.33
N LYS A 13 3.49 17.15 -0.15
CA LYS A 13 2.10 16.92 0.29
C LYS A 13 1.21 18.07 -0.18
N PRO A 14 -0.11 17.85 -0.40
CA PRO A 14 -1.07 18.93 -0.65
C PRO A 14 -1.04 19.96 0.49
N GLU A 15 -1.19 21.24 0.16
CA GLU A 15 -1.23 22.32 1.17
C GLU A 15 -2.31 22.10 2.24
N THR A 16 -3.46 21.53 1.84
CA THR A 16 -4.55 21.19 2.76
C THR A 16 -4.13 20.14 3.80
N VAL A 17 -3.21 19.24 3.46
CA VAL A 17 -2.65 18.24 4.39
C VAL A 17 -1.69 18.91 5.37
N ASN A 18 -0.82 19.79 4.87
CA ASN A 18 0.12 20.55 5.72
C ASN A 18 -0.64 21.45 6.70
N ALA A 19 -1.66 22.18 6.23
CA ALA A 19 -2.52 23.00 7.07
C ALA A 19 -3.28 22.19 8.13
N ALA A 20 -3.74 20.99 7.78
CA ALA A 20 -4.43 20.11 8.73
C ALA A 20 -3.53 19.59 9.85
N VAL A 21 -2.23 19.39 9.60
CA VAL A 21 -1.27 19.05 10.67
C VAL A 21 -1.18 20.18 11.68
N LEU A 22 -1.05 21.42 11.22
CA LEU A 22 -1.00 22.60 12.10
C LEU A 22 -2.32 22.79 12.86
N GLU A 23 -3.44 22.70 12.15
CA GLU A 23 -4.78 22.79 12.76
C GLU A 23 -4.97 21.75 13.87
N ALA A 24 -4.52 20.50 13.64
CA ALA A 24 -4.68 19.45 14.65
C ALA A 24 -3.85 19.72 15.90
N ILE A 25 -2.62 20.26 15.76
CA ILE A 25 -1.79 20.65 16.91
C ILE A 25 -2.43 21.78 17.72
N GLU A 26 -3.04 22.75 17.05
CA GLU A 26 -3.62 23.91 17.70
C GLU A 26 -4.98 23.65 18.33
N LYS A 27 -5.80 22.76 17.72
CA LYS A 27 -7.23 22.61 18.10
C LYS A 27 -7.58 21.28 18.75
N TYR A 28 -6.88 20.18 18.42
CA TYR A 28 -7.30 18.83 18.83
C TYR A 28 -6.35 18.21 19.87
N GLY A 29 -6.11 18.94 20.97
CA GLY A 29 -5.23 18.51 22.06
C GLY A 29 -5.89 17.57 23.09
N GLY A 30 -7.17 17.23 22.95
CA GLY A 30 -7.89 16.32 23.84
C GLY A 30 -7.61 14.84 23.47
N ASN A 31 -7.75 13.93 24.47
CA ASN A 31 -7.69 12.50 24.21
C ASN A 31 -9.07 12.05 23.70
N PRO A 32 -9.21 11.54 22.45
CA PRO A 32 -10.51 11.16 21.91
C PRO A 32 -11.07 9.95 22.68
N GLY A 33 -12.39 10.03 22.99
CA GLY A 33 -13.12 8.92 23.62
C GLY A 33 -12.85 8.68 25.12
N ARG A 34 -12.03 9.53 25.78
CA ARG A 34 -11.66 9.30 27.19
C ARG A 34 -12.17 10.33 28.19
N SER A 35 -12.84 11.39 27.74
CA SER A 35 -13.36 12.46 28.59
C SER A 35 -14.59 13.10 27.99
N GLY A 36 -15.53 13.55 28.84
CA GLY A 36 -16.74 14.24 28.41
C GLY A 36 -16.58 15.75 28.22
N HIS A 37 -15.38 16.31 28.40
CA HIS A 37 -15.17 17.74 28.20
C HIS A 37 -15.02 18.09 26.71
N ARG A 38 -15.36 19.32 26.36
CA ARG A 38 -15.46 19.81 24.97
C ARG A 38 -14.23 19.49 24.13
N LEU A 39 -13.02 19.74 24.62
CA LEU A 39 -11.78 19.48 23.87
C LEU A 39 -11.63 18.01 23.45
N SER A 40 -12.01 17.07 24.33
CA SER A 40 -11.97 15.62 24.02
C SER A 40 -13.05 15.25 23.00
N VAL A 41 -14.25 15.84 23.09
CA VAL A 41 -15.35 15.62 22.15
C VAL A 41 -14.99 16.16 20.76
N ASP A 42 -14.49 17.40 20.66
CA ASP A 42 -14.05 18.00 19.39
C ASP A 42 -12.94 17.17 18.71
N THR A 43 -12.02 16.63 19.52
CA THR A 43 -10.95 15.73 19.01
C THR A 43 -11.51 14.38 18.51
N ALA A 44 -12.44 13.80 19.26
CA ALA A 44 -13.10 12.54 18.85
C ALA A 44 -13.90 12.73 17.56
N GLU A 45 -14.59 13.86 17.41
CA GLU A 45 -15.31 14.22 16.18
C GLU A 45 -14.37 14.35 14.98
N ALA A 46 -13.21 15.01 15.12
CA ALA A 46 -12.22 15.14 14.06
C ALA A 46 -11.69 13.76 13.58
N VAL A 47 -11.41 12.84 14.53
CA VAL A 47 -11.03 11.46 14.22
C VAL A 47 -12.16 10.72 13.50
N TYR A 48 -13.39 10.84 14.00
CA TYR A 48 -14.57 10.17 13.42
C TYR A 48 -14.88 10.68 12.00
N LEU A 49 -14.79 11.98 11.76
CA LEU A 49 -14.96 12.56 10.41
C LEU A 49 -13.92 12.03 9.43
N SER A 50 -12.66 11.88 9.86
CA SER A 50 -11.62 11.28 9.04
C SER A 50 -11.89 9.81 8.76
N ARG A 51 -12.44 9.07 9.73
CA ARG A 51 -12.88 7.67 9.60
C ARG A 51 -14.01 7.54 8.59
N LYS A 52 -15.00 8.41 8.62
CA LYS A 52 -16.10 8.48 7.64
C LYS A 52 -15.58 8.70 6.22
N LYS A 53 -14.60 9.58 6.04
CA LYS A 53 -13.97 9.82 4.72
C LYS A 53 -13.28 8.55 4.20
N ALA A 54 -12.48 7.88 5.03
CA ALA A 54 -11.85 6.62 4.67
C ALA A 54 -12.90 5.54 4.35
N ALA A 55 -13.94 5.41 5.16
CA ALA A 55 -15.05 4.49 4.93
C ALA A 55 -15.73 4.74 3.57
N SER A 56 -16.12 5.97 3.29
CA SER A 56 -16.73 6.36 2.01
C SER A 56 -15.79 6.09 0.82
N PHE A 57 -14.49 6.39 0.99
CA PHE A 57 -13.50 6.17 -0.06
C PHE A 57 -13.36 4.69 -0.44
N PHE A 58 -13.37 3.79 0.53
CA PHE A 58 -13.24 2.34 0.31
C PHE A 58 -14.58 1.59 0.25
N GLY A 59 -15.72 2.25 0.48
CA GLY A 59 -17.06 1.63 0.45
C GLY A 59 -17.34 0.77 1.68
N ALA A 60 -16.82 1.15 2.84
CA ALA A 60 -17.01 0.47 4.12
C ALA A 60 -17.96 1.25 5.04
N GLU A 61 -18.38 0.60 6.13
CA GLU A 61 -18.97 1.30 7.27
C GLU A 61 -17.84 1.90 8.14
N PRO A 62 -18.04 3.07 8.77
CA PRO A 62 -17.04 3.72 9.60
C PRO A 62 -16.48 2.82 10.71
N GLU A 63 -17.32 1.99 11.33
CA GLU A 63 -16.96 1.05 12.39
C GLU A 63 -15.95 -0.01 11.92
N ASN A 64 -15.93 -0.30 10.63
CA ASN A 64 -15.04 -1.28 10.00
C ASN A 64 -13.73 -0.68 9.47
N VAL A 65 -13.45 0.57 9.78
CA VAL A 65 -12.19 1.26 9.46
C VAL A 65 -11.35 1.36 10.72
N VAL A 66 -10.12 0.88 10.67
CA VAL A 66 -9.13 0.96 11.75
C VAL A 66 -7.96 1.80 11.28
N PHE A 67 -7.57 2.78 12.08
CA PHE A 67 -6.34 3.53 11.88
C PHE A 67 -5.15 2.74 12.44
N THR A 68 -4.09 2.70 11.66
CA THR A 68 -2.83 2.03 12.02
C THR A 68 -1.66 2.99 11.80
N LEU A 69 -0.48 2.65 12.31
CA LEU A 69 0.72 3.45 12.10
C LEU A 69 1.20 3.43 10.62
N ASN A 70 0.88 2.36 9.90
CA ASN A 70 1.28 2.16 8.50
C ASN A 70 0.60 0.89 7.95
N CYS A 71 0.75 0.62 6.65
CA CYS A 71 0.24 -0.59 6.01
C CYS A 71 0.84 -1.88 6.60
N THR A 72 2.10 -1.86 7.07
CA THR A 72 2.74 -3.04 7.69
C THR A 72 2.00 -3.48 8.95
N GLU A 73 1.60 -2.54 9.81
CA GLU A 73 0.80 -2.85 11.00
C GLU A 73 -0.58 -3.38 10.61
N ALA A 74 -1.26 -2.73 9.64
CA ALA A 74 -2.55 -3.18 9.13
C ALA A 74 -2.49 -4.63 8.60
N LEU A 75 -1.47 -4.96 7.81
CA LEU A 75 -1.24 -6.31 7.28
C LEU A 75 -0.93 -7.32 8.40
N ASN A 76 -0.15 -6.94 9.41
CA ASN A 76 0.09 -7.82 10.56
C ASN A 76 -1.19 -8.09 11.35
N PHE A 77 -2.03 -7.07 11.60
CA PHE A 77 -3.32 -7.24 12.25
C PHE A 77 -4.21 -8.20 11.47
N ALA A 78 -4.34 -8.01 10.16
CA ALA A 78 -5.18 -8.85 9.32
C ALA A 78 -4.62 -10.29 9.23
N ILE A 79 -3.36 -10.47 8.80
CA ILE A 79 -2.75 -11.79 8.56
C ILE A 79 -2.68 -12.60 9.86
N LYS A 80 -2.05 -12.04 10.90
CA LYS A 80 -1.89 -12.75 12.18
C LYS A 80 -3.23 -12.89 12.91
N GLY A 81 -4.10 -11.87 12.84
CA GLY A 81 -5.43 -11.90 13.46
C GLY A 81 -6.29 -13.02 12.91
N ILE A 82 -6.29 -13.26 11.59
CA ILE A 82 -6.97 -14.39 10.95
C ILE A 82 -6.30 -15.70 11.33
N MET A 83 -4.99 -15.82 11.19
CA MET A 83 -4.30 -17.10 11.38
C MET A 83 -4.25 -17.55 12.85
N ASN A 84 -4.14 -16.62 13.79
CA ASN A 84 -4.23 -16.95 15.23
C ASN A 84 -5.63 -17.46 15.61
N ARG A 85 -6.67 -17.01 14.90
CA ARG A 85 -8.06 -17.40 15.19
C ARG A 85 -8.50 -18.67 14.49
N TYR A 86 -8.15 -18.81 13.19
CA TYR A 86 -8.71 -19.85 12.33
C TYR A 86 -7.70 -20.94 11.94
N GLY A 87 -6.40 -20.68 12.11
CA GLY A 87 -5.32 -21.59 11.67
C GLY A 87 -5.36 -21.86 10.17
N GLY A 88 -4.82 -23.01 9.75
CA GLY A 88 -4.87 -23.50 8.38
C GLY A 88 -3.70 -23.07 7.51
N HIS A 89 -3.94 -22.94 6.21
CA HIS A 89 -2.95 -22.65 5.17
C HIS A 89 -3.16 -21.25 4.58
N ILE A 90 -2.06 -20.62 4.15
CA ILE A 90 -2.04 -19.28 3.53
C ILE A 90 -1.58 -19.38 2.07
N VAL A 91 -2.22 -18.65 1.17
CA VAL A 91 -1.69 -18.39 -0.19
C VAL A 91 -1.30 -16.92 -0.30
N ILE A 92 -0.10 -16.63 -0.77
CA ILE A 92 0.38 -15.27 -1.06
C ILE A 92 0.85 -15.19 -2.51
N SER A 93 0.94 -13.97 -3.08
CA SER A 93 1.55 -13.81 -4.40
C SER A 93 3.08 -13.76 -4.31
N ASP A 94 3.76 -14.00 -5.44
CA ASP A 94 5.21 -13.86 -5.57
C ASP A 94 5.67 -12.39 -5.64
N PHE A 95 4.76 -11.44 -5.81
CA PHE A 95 5.06 -9.99 -5.84
C PHE A 95 4.83 -9.28 -4.51
N GLU A 96 4.66 -10.03 -3.41
CA GLU A 96 4.39 -9.44 -2.11
C GLU A 96 5.57 -8.63 -1.54
N HIS A 97 5.22 -7.53 -0.89
CA HIS A 97 6.14 -6.77 -0.06
C HIS A 97 6.51 -7.54 1.22
N ASN A 98 7.66 -7.24 1.81
CA ASN A 98 8.10 -7.85 3.08
C ASN A 98 7.09 -7.70 4.23
N SER A 99 6.16 -6.76 4.16
CA SER A 99 5.07 -6.60 5.13
C SER A 99 4.07 -7.76 5.11
N VAL A 100 4.02 -8.53 4.01
CA VAL A 100 3.26 -9.78 3.88
C VAL A 100 4.18 -10.98 4.08
N VAL A 101 5.30 -11.01 3.38
CA VAL A 101 6.22 -12.17 3.39
C VAL A 101 6.73 -12.49 4.80
N ARG A 102 7.17 -11.48 5.54
CA ARG A 102 7.75 -11.68 6.88
C ARG A 102 6.77 -12.20 7.93
N PRO A 103 5.55 -11.65 8.10
CA PRO A 103 4.57 -12.24 9.02
C PRO A 103 4.15 -13.65 8.61
N VAL A 104 3.98 -13.94 7.29
CA VAL A 104 3.68 -15.29 6.80
C VAL A 104 4.83 -16.25 7.12
N PHE A 105 6.08 -15.87 6.84
CA PHE A 105 7.25 -16.67 7.18
C PHE A 105 7.41 -16.86 8.71
N SER A 106 7.08 -15.85 9.51
CA SER A 106 7.06 -16.00 10.97
C SER A 106 6.02 -17.01 11.44
N LEU A 107 4.83 -17.04 10.83
CA LEU A 107 3.78 -18.01 11.10
C LEU A 107 4.19 -19.42 10.64
N SER A 108 4.93 -19.57 9.55
CA SER A 108 5.39 -20.88 9.08
C SER A 108 6.33 -21.56 10.08
N LYS A 109 7.14 -20.79 10.79
CA LYS A 109 7.96 -21.32 11.91
C LYS A 109 7.13 -21.82 13.10
N LYS A 110 5.84 -21.46 13.14
CA LYS A 110 4.87 -21.91 14.16
C LYS A 110 3.92 -22.99 13.64
N GLY A 111 4.24 -23.61 12.50
CA GLY A 111 3.48 -24.72 11.92
C GLY A 111 2.37 -24.30 10.93
N VAL A 112 2.22 -23.03 10.59
CA VAL A 112 1.28 -22.58 9.55
C VAL A 112 1.95 -22.78 8.18
N ASN A 113 1.37 -23.61 7.32
CA ASN A 113 1.87 -23.81 5.97
C ASN A 113 1.42 -22.65 5.04
N TYR A 114 2.24 -22.37 4.01
CA TYR A 114 1.86 -21.42 2.96
C TYR A 114 2.30 -21.88 1.57
N SER A 115 1.63 -21.39 0.55
CA SER A 115 1.97 -21.55 -0.87
C SER A 115 2.09 -20.20 -1.54
N VAL A 116 2.89 -20.13 -2.61
CA VAL A 116 3.08 -18.93 -3.41
C VAL A 116 2.39 -19.11 -4.76
N ALA A 117 1.50 -18.18 -5.12
CA ALA A 117 0.88 -18.08 -6.43
C ALA A 117 1.67 -17.09 -7.29
N LEU A 118 1.90 -17.44 -8.55
CA LEU A 118 2.62 -16.59 -9.49
C LEU A 118 1.69 -15.59 -10.17
N ILE A 119 2.18 -14.37 -10.34
CA ILE A 119 1.50 -13.30 -11.08
C ILE A 119 2.04 -13.30 -12.51
N TYR A 120 1.14 -13.35 -13.48
CA TYR A 120 1.42 -13.31 -14.92
C TYR A 120 0.82 -12.05 -15.54
N PRO A 121 1.29 -11.62 -16.73
CA PRO A 121 0.63 -10.59 -17.52
C PRO A 121 -0.80 -10.96 -17.91
N ASP A 122 -1.07 -12.23 -18.12
CA ASP A 122 -2.40 -12.78 -18.38
C ASP A 122 -3.17 -13.03 -17.07
N ASP A 123 -4.34 -12.42 -16.97
CA ASP A 123 -5.22 -12.52 -15.82
C ASP A 123 -5.65 -13.96 -15.51
N ASN A 124 -5.97 -14.77 -16.54
CA ASN A 124 -6.48 -16.12 -16.33
C ASN A 124 -5.35 -17.05 -15.85
N MET A 125 -4.13 -16.86 -16.35
CA MET A 125 -2.96 -17.57 -15.84
C MET A 125 -2.72 -17.24 -14.37
N THR A 126 -2.83 -15.97 -13.98
CA THR A 126 -2.73 -15.53 -12.59
C THR A 126 -3.81 -16.18 -11.72
N VAL A 127 -5.09 -16.11 -12.12
CA VAL A 127 -6.19 -16.74 -11.37
C VAL A 127 -6.02 -18.25 -11.23
N ASN A 128 -5.57 -18.92 -12.31
CA ASN A 128 -5.28 -20.36 -12.29
C ASN A 128 -4.13 -20.69 -11.32
N SER A 129 -3.10 -19.84 -11.26
CA SER A 129 -2.02 -19.99 -10.29
C SER A 129 -2.51 -19.94 -8.84
N PHE A 130 -3.38 -18.98 -8.51
CA PHE A 130 -4.02 -18.93 -7.20
C PHE A 130 -4.90 -20.15 -6.95
N ASN A 131 -5.73 -20.56 -7.92
CA ASN A 131 -6.60 -21.73 -7.77
C ASN A 131 -5.81 -23.02 -7.52
N ASN A 132 -4.66 -23.19 -8.17
CA ASN A 132 -3.77 -24.35 -7.99
C ASN A 132 -3.03 -24.32 -6.65
N ALA A 133 -2.75 -23.12 -6.12
CA ALA A 133 -2.10 -22.94 -4.81
C ALA A 133 -3.08 -23.15 -3.63
N ILE A 134 -4.40 -23.03 -3.86
CA ILE A 134 -5.43 -23.22 -2.85
C ILE A 134 -5.59 -24.70 -2.52
N ARG A 135 -5.58 -25.03 -1.23
CA ARG A 135 -5.76 -26.37 -0.64
C ARG A 135 -7.06 -26.45 0.17
N PRO A 136 -7.54 -27.66 0.54
CA PRO A 136 -8.75 -27.79 1.37
C PRO A 136 -8.66 -27.09 2.74
N ASP A 137 -7.45 -26.98 3.29
CA ASP A 137 -7.17 -26.31 4.56
C ASP A 137 -6.77 -24.82 4.40
N THR A 138 -6.84 -24.25 3.19
CA THR A 138 -6.59 -22.82 2.97
C THR A 138 -7.65 -21.96 3.65
N ARG A 139 -7.20 -21.02 4.48
CA ARG A 139 -8.05 -20.07 5.21
C ARG A 139 -7.84 -18.61 4.80
N LEU A 140 -6.69 -18.33 4.20
CA LEU A 140 -6.27 -16.97 3.89
C LEU A 140 -5.60 -16.93 2.52
N VAL A 141 -6.00 -15.94 1.71
CA VAL A 141 -5.28 -15.48 0.53
C VAL A 141 -4.86 -14.04 0.78
N VAL A 142 -3.63 -13.68 0.44
CA VAL A 142 -3.14 -12.30 0.47
C VAL A 142 -2.56 -11.97 -0.90
N CYS A 143 -2.96 -10.83 -1.48
CA CYS A 143 -2.41 -10.37 -2.75
C CYS A 143 -2.22 -8.86 -2.75
N THR A 144 -1.04 -8.41 -3.21
CA THR A 144 -0.84 -6.99 -3.49
C THR A 144 -1.71 -6.54 -4.66
N ALA A 145 -2.36 -5.39 -4.53
CA ALA A 145 -3.18 -4.81 -5.62
C ALA A 145 -2.33 -4.16 -6.72
N ALA A 146 -1.06 -3.84 -6.41
CA ALA A 146 -0.08 -3.40 -7.40
C ALA A 146 1.33 -3.64 -6.85
N SER A 147 2.20 -4.25 -7.66
CA SER A 147 3.59 -4.48 -7.29
C SER A 147 4.31 -3.15 -7.04
N ASN A 148 4.98 -3.02 -5.90
CA ASN A 148 5.82 -1.87 -5.61
C ASN A 148 7.16 -1.90 -6.37
N VAL A 149 7.44 -2.97 -7.11
CA VAL A 149 8.61 -3.13 -7.98
C VAL A 149 8.22 -2.78 -9.42
N THR A 150 7.38 -3.57 -10.06
CA THR A 150 7.06 -3.43 -11.49
C THR A 150 5.84 -2.53 -11.76
N GLY A 151 5.00 -2.31 -10.76
CA GLY A 151 3.68 -1.70 -10.92
C GLY A 151 2.61 -2.67 -11.42
N GLN A 152 2.92 -3.93 -11.71
CA GLN A 152 1.95 -4.89 -12.24
C GLN A 152 0.75 -5.04 -11.30
N ILE A 153 -0.44 -4.97 -11.89
CA ILE A 153 -1.75 -5.04 -11.22
C ILE A 153 -2.31 -6.44 -11.44
N PRO A 154 -2.40 -7.28 -10.40
CA PRO A 154 -3.09 -8.56 -10.47
C PRO A 154 -4.60 -8.39 -10.65
N PRO A 155 -5.32 -9.39 -11.18
CA PRO A 155 -6.78 -9.36 -11.35
C PRO A 155 -7.52 -9.56 -10.01
N ILE A 156 -7.43 -8.55 -9.12
CA ILE A 156 -7.93 -8.60 -7.74
C ILE A 156 -9.39 -9.02 -7.67
N GLU A 157 -10.26 -8.51 -8.55
CA GLU A 157 -11.68 -8.85 -8.56
C GLU A 157 -11.92 -10.34 -8.88
N LYS A 158 -11.16 -10.89 -9.84
CA LYS A 158 -11.27 -12.32 -10.21
C LYS A 158 -10.74 -13.23 -9.09
N ILE A 159 -9.65 -12.81 -8.40
CA ILE A 159 -9.10 -13.52 -7.23
C ILE A 159 -10.10 -13.44 -6.07
N ALA A 160 -10.71 -12.28 -5.84
CA ALA A 160 -11.74 -12.09 -4.82
C ALA A 160 -12.95 -13.00 -5.05
N GLU A 161 -13.42 -13.12 -6.31
CA GLU A 161 -14.49 -14.03 -6.68
C GLU A 161 -14.11 -15.50 -6.43
N LEU A 162 -12.88 -15.91 -6.76
CA LEU A 162 -12.37 -17.26 -6.45
C LEU A 162 -12.39 -17.51 -4.94
N CYS A 163 -11.89 -16.57 -4.12
CA CYS A 163 -11.89 -16.68 -2.67
C CYS A 163 -13.31 -16.75 -2.08
N LYS A 164 -14.22 -15.91 -2.60
CA LYS A 164 -15.65 -15.91 -2.21
C LYS A 164 -16.30 -17.25 -2.46
N ARG A 165 -16.13 -17.85 -3.64
CA ARG A 165 -16.68 -19.19 -3.97
C ARG A 165 -16.13 -20.31 -3.09
N ARG A 166 -14.88 -20.18 -2.65
CA ARG A 166 -14.19 -21.15 -1.77
C ARG A 166 -14.38 -20.86 -0.28
N ASN A 167 -15.08 -19.78 0.08
CA ASN A 167 -15.23 -19.29 1.47
C ASN A 167 -13.89 -19.09 2.19
N ILE A 168 -12.93 -18.47 1.50
CA ILE A 168 -11.57 -18.14 1.98
C ILE A 168 -11.49 -16.65 2.23
N CYS A 169 -10.87 -16.25 3.35
CA CYS A 169 -10.60 -14.84 3.65
C CYS A 169 -9.60 -14.28 2.64
N PHE A 170 -9.91 -13.10 2.08
CA PHE A 170 -9.03 -12.41 1.14
C PHE A 170 -8.61 -11.04 1.68
N ILE A 171 -7.29 -10.85 1.82
CA ILE A 171 -6.65 -9.60 2.22
C ILE A 171 -5.96 -9.00 1.00
N VAL A 172 -6.20 -7.72 0.75
CA VAL A 172 -5.57 -6.94 -0.32
C VAL A 172 -4.58 -5.96 0.28
N ASP A 173 -3.29 -6.08 -0.08
CA ASP A 173 -2.30 -5.04 0.16
C ASP A 173 -2.47 -3.93 -0.88
N ALA A 174 -3.07 -2.82 -0.47
CA ALA A 174 -3.37 -1.67 -1.31
C ALA A 174 -2.33 -0.54 -1.16
N ALA A 175 -1.14 -0.82 -0.61
CA ALA A 175 -0.14 0.21 -0.34
C ALA A 175 0.29 1.00 -1.59
N GLN A 176 0.25 0.40 -2.78
CA GLN A 176 0.56 1.06 -4.05
C GLN A 176 -0.69 1.34 -4.91
N ALA A 177 -1.85 0.84 -4.50
CA ALA A 177 -3.09 0.98 -5.25
C ALA A 177 -3.99 2.10 -4.74
N ALA A 178 -4.08 2.26 -3.41
CA ALA A 178 -4.95 3.25 -2.79
C ALA A 178 -4.64 4.68 -3.27
N GLY A 179 -5.64 5.36 -3.79
CA GLY A 179 -5.53 6.71 -4.36
C GLY A 179 -5.16 6.75 -5.86
N VAL A 180 -4.75 5.61 -6.44
CA VAL A 180 -4.35 5.51 -7.87
C VAL A 180 -5.23 4.52 -8.63
N ILE A 181 -5.65 3.43 -7.98
CA ILE A 181 -6.50 2.40 -8.55
C ILE A 181 -7.80 2.38 -7.75
N PRO A 182 -8.98 2.44 -8.40
CA PRO A 182 -10.25 2.27 -7.69
C PRO A 182 -10.30 0.91 -7.00
N LEU A 183 -10.55 0.92 -5.69
CA LEU A 183 -10.64 -0.30 -4.89
C LEU A 183 -11.73 -0.13 -3.84
N LYS A 184 -12.64 -1.09 -3.75
CA LYS A 184 -13.74 -1.11 -2.78
C LYS A 184 -13.74 -2.40 -2.01
N ILE A 185 -14.09 -2.30 -0.70
CA ILE A 185 -14.29 -3.47 0.15
C ILE A 185 -15.55 -4.25 -0.28
N GLY A 186 -15.59 -5.54 0.02
CA GLY A 186 -16.71 -6.42 -0.34
C GLY A 186 -16.47 -7.20 -1.63
N ASN A 187 -17.50 -7.85 -2.16
CA ASN A 187 -17.46 -8.73 -3.34
C ASN A 187 -16.37 -9.82 -3.30
N GLY A 188 -16.02 -10.29 -2.07
CA GLY A 188 -14.97 -11.27 -1.84
C GLY A 188 -13.66 -10.68 -1.30
N ILE A 189 -13.48 -9.37 -1.30
CA ILE A 189 -12.41 -8.69 -0.57
C ILE A 189 -12.88 -8.48 0.86
N ASN A 190 -12.20 -9.11 1.84
CA ASN A 190 -12.58 -9.03 3.24
C ASN A 190 -11.78 -7.99 4.02
N PHE A 191 -10.53 -7.75 3.60
CA PHE A 191 -9.69 -6.71 4.19
C PHE A 191 -8.92 -5.97 3.11
N ILE A 192 -8.85 -4.65 3.23
CA ILE A 192 -7.96 -3.78 2.47
C ILE A 192 -7.00 -3.13 3.47
N CYS A 193 -5.69 -3.29 3.26
CA CYS A 193 -4.65 -2.66 4.05
C CYS A 193 -3.93 -1.60 3.22
N SER A 194 -3.80 -0.38 3.74
CA SER A 194 -3.19 0.72 3.00
C SER A 194 -2.30 1.60 3.89
N SER A 195 -1.35 2.27 3.25
CA SER A 195 -0.55 3.34 3.87
C SER A 195 -1.18 4.70 3.61
N GLY A 196 -1.19 5.56 4.63
CA GLY A 196 -1.72 6.93 4.46
C GLY A 196 -0.77 7.84 3.69
N HIS A 197 0.56 7.60 3.75
CA HIS A 197 1.59 8.52 3.28
C HIS A 197 1.99 8.35 1.80
N LYS A 198 1.39 7.41 1.06
CA LYS A 198 1.63 7.19 -0.37
C LYS A 198 0.50 7.81 -1.19
N GLY A 199 -0.19 7.07 -2.04
CA GLY A 199 -1.23 7.59 -2.94
C GLY A 199 -2.45 8.21 -2.25
N LEU A 200 -2.61 8.09 -0.93
CA LEU A 200 -3.59 8.86 -0.15
C LEU A 200 -3.08 10.23 0.33
N TYR A 201 -1.82 10.59 0.02
CA TYR A 201 -1.20 11.89 0.31
C TYR A 201 -1.19 12.34 1.78
N GLY A 202 -1.54 11.47 2.73
CA GLY A 202 -1.47 11.74 4.17
C GLY A 202 -0.02 11.78 4.70
N PRO A 203 0.18 12.15 5.97
CA PRO A 203 1.51 12.13 6.59
C PRO A 203 2.00 10.71 6.88
N SER A 204 3.32 10.57 7.09
CA SER A 204 3.90 9.35 7.63
C SER A 204 3.35 9.04 9.02
N GLY A 205 3.39 7.78 9.46
CA GLY A 205 2.81 7.36 10.72
C GLY A 205 1.27 7.21 10.66
N THR A 206 0.73 7.00 9.45
CA THR A 206 -0.68 6.71 9.20
C THR A 206 -0.86 5.55 8.26
N GLY A 207 -1.81 4.68 8.55
CA GLY A 207 -2.26 3.57 7.74
C GLY A 207 -3.72 3.24 8.02
N LEU A 208 -4.27 2.36 7.24
CA LEU A 208 -5.67 1.95 7.30
C LEU A 208 -5.79 0.43 7.17
N LEU A 209 -6.65 -0.16 7.99
CA LEU A 209 -7.23 -1.47 7.79
C LEU A 209 -8.73 -1.29 7.62
N ILE A 210 -9.25 -1.72 6.49
CA ILE A 210 -10.67 -1.67 6.13
C ILE A 210 -11.20 -3.09 6.11
N SER A 211 -12.31 -3.35 6.79
CA SER A 211 -12.94 -4.67 6.88
C SER A 211 -14.34 -4.67 6.26
N ASP A 212 -14.78 -5.82 5.74
CA ASP A 212 -16.18 -6.05 5.35
C ASP A 212 -17.05 -6.53 6.53
N GLY A 213 -16.45 -6.70 7.72
CA GLY A 213 -17.12 -7.17 8.93
C GLY A 213 -17.37 -8.69 8.99
N LYS A 214 -17.05 -9.46 7.93
CA LYS A 214 -17.35 -10.89 7.86
C LYS A 214 -16.47 -11.75 8.77
N TYR A 215 -15.18 -11.40 8.88
CA TYR A 215 -14.22 -12.16 9.66
C TYR A 215 -13.83 -11.42 10.94
N ARG A 216 -13.81 -12.15 12.06
CA ARG A 216 -13.28 -11.63 13.33
C ARG A 216 -11.79 -11.87 13.40
N LEU A 217 -11.06 -10.87 13.89
CA LEU A 217 -9.62 -10.95 14.12
C LEU A 217 -9.32 -11.28 15.58
N SER A 218 -8.19 -11.93 15.83
CA SER A 218 -7.58 -11.91 17.16
C SER A 218 -6.72 -10.65 17.30
N PRO A 219 -6.79 -9.89 18.39
CA PRO A 219 -5.94 -8.73 18.60
C PRO A 219 -4.47 -9.15 18.70
N LEU A 220 -3.55 -8.29 18.29
CA LEU A 220 -2.11 -8.45 18.46
C LEU A 220 -1.55 -7.51 19.51
N ILE A 221 -2.26 -6.41 19.78
CA ILE A 221 -1.94 -5.40 20.76
C ILE A 221 -3.20 -5.24 21.63
N GLU A 222 -3.05 -5.42 22.90
CA GLU A 222 -4.11 -5.28 23.88
C GLU A 222 -3.82 -4.10 24.80
N GLY A 223 -4.85 -3.32 25.17
CA GLY A 223 -4.65 -2.15 26.01
C GLY A 223 -5.88 -1.26 26.12
N GLY A 224 -5.68 -0.07 26.66
CA GLY A 224 -6.80 0.85 26.88
C GLY A 224 -7.37 1.39 25.57
N THR A 225 -8.69 1.22 25.40
CA THR A 225 -9.45 1.70 24.24
C THR A 225 -10.37 2.87 24.58
N GLY A 226 -10.55 3.14 25.88
CA GLY A 226 -11.53 4.13 26.39
C GLY A 226 -12.91 3.53 26.65
N SER A 227 -13.19 2.32 26.21
CA SER A 227 -14.43 1.58 26.42
C SER A 227 -14.22 0.39 27.36
N LEU A 228 -15.33 -0.10 27.98
CA LEU A 228 -15.39 -1.33 28.79
C LEU A 228 -14.26 -1.47 29.85
N SER A 229 -13.87 -0.38 30.50
CA SER A 229 -12.70 -0.33 31.42
C SER A 229 -12.74 -1.31 32.59
N MET A 230 -13.90 -1.88 32.95
CA MET A 230 -14.06 -2.89 33.99
C MET A 230 -13.92 -4.33 33.48
N VAL A 231 -13.86 -4.51 32.15
CA VAL A 231 -13.66 -5.81 31.51
C VAL A 231 -12.16 -5.96 31.20
N PHE A 232 -11.55 -7.08 31.62
CA PHE A 232 -10.10 -7.29 31.43
C PHE A 232 -9.74 -7.81 30.03
N GLU A 233 -10.70 -8.38 29.30
CA GLU A 233 -10.51 -8.78 27.93
C GLU A 233 -10.57 -7.57 26.98
N GLN A 234 -9.79 -7.65 25.91
CA GLN A 234 -9.84 -6.66 24.83
C GLN A 234 -11.26 -6.60 24.24
N PRO A 235 -11.84 -5.42 23.97
CA PRO A 235 -13.13 -5.30 23.33
C PRO A 235 -13.22 -6.13 22.04
N SER A 236 -14.36 -6.79 21.81
CA SER A 236 -14.55 -7.69 20.65
C SER A 236 -15.14 -7.00 19.42
N PHE A 237 -15.43 -5.69 19.53
CA PHE A 237 -16.01 -4.88 18.46
C PHE A 237 -14.96 -3.94 17.85
N MET A 238 -15.14 -3.66 16.56
CA MET A 238 -14.31 -2.69 15.83
C MET A 238 -14.81 -1.25 16.09
N PRO A 239 -13.94 -0.25 16.06
CA PRO A 239 -12.49 -0.35 15.84
C PRO A 239 -11.69 -0.68 17.11
N ASP A 240 -12.30 -0.68 18.30
CA ASP A 240 -11.66 -0.81 19.62
C ASP A 240 -10.85 -2.12 19.76
N LEU A 241 -11.27 -3.17 19.06
CA LEU A 241 -10.52 -4.44 19.02
C LEU A 241 -9.05 -4.23 18.59
N LEU A 242 -8.77 -3.29 17.70
CA LEU A 242 -7.46 -3.09 17.07
C LEU A 242 -6.85 -1.70 17.33
N GLU A 243 -7.63 -0.74 17.85
CA GLU A 243 -7.12 0.61 18.17
C GLU A 243 -6.83 0.75 19.67
N SER A 244 -5.85 -0.02 20.17
CA SER A 244 -5.40 0.10 21.55
C SER A 244 -4.45 1.29 21.73
N GLY A 245 -4.64 2.06 22.80
CA GLY A 245 -3.87 3.28 23.11
C GLY A 245 -4.46 4.53 22.47
N THR A 246 -3.80 5.67 22.71
CA THR A 246 -4.21 6.95 22.10
C THR A 246 -3.79 6.97 20.64
N VAL A 247 -4.76 7.16 19.75
CA VAL A 247 -4.52 7.18 18.30
C VAL A 247 -3.76 8.46 17.87
N ASN A 248 -3.11 8.40 16.72
CA ASN A 248 -2.40 9.54 16.12
C ASN A 248 -3.38 10.58 15.56
N VAL A 249 -3.99 11.39 16.42
CA VAL A 249 -4.99 12.41 16.06
C VAL A 249 -4.50 13.33 14.95
N ILE A 250 -3.28 13.84 15.06
CA ILE A 250 -2.68 14.77 14.10
C ILE A 250 -2.58 14.12 12.72
N GLY A 251 -2.02 12.90 12.67
CA GLY A 251 -1.86 12.17 11.43
C GLY A 251 -3.21 11.76 10.82
N ILE A 252 -4.17 11.33 11.63
CA ILE A 252 -5.50 10.91 11.18
C ILE A 252 -6.28 12.08 10.59
N HIS A 253 -6.28 13.24 11.25
CA HIS A 253 -6.95 14.44 10.73
C HIS A 253 -6.35 14.86 9.38
N ALA A 254 -5.02 14.90 9.29
CA ALA A 254 -4.33 15.25 8.05
C ALA A 254 -4.51 14.18 6.95
N LEU A 255 -4.56 12.89 7.29
CA LEU A 255 -4.91 11.82 6.34
C LEU A 255 -6.32 12.01 5.77
N GLY A 256 -7.29 12.43 6.60
CA GLY A 256 -8.63 12.77 6.14
C GLY A 256 -8.62 13.85 5.05
N LYS A 257 -7.72 14.85 5.14
CA LYS A 257 -7.53 15.86 4.09
C LYS A 257 -6.80 15.33 2.85
N GLY A 258 -5.89 14.36 3.03
CA GLY A 258 -5.29 13.64 1.90
C GLY A 258 -6.33 12.85 1.10
N ILE A 259 -7.25 12.16 1.78
CA ILE A 259 -8.37 11.46 1.15
C ILE A 259 -9.31 12.44 0.43
N ASP A 260 -9.62 13.60 1.04
CA ASP A 260 -10.40 14.66 0.38
C ASP A 260 -9.72 15.15 -0.91
N PHE A 261 -8.39 15.35 -0.88
CA PHE A 261 -7.61 15.75 -2.05
C PHE A 261 -7.71 14.71 -3.17
N VAL A 262 -7.50 13.43 -2.86
CA VAL A 262 -7.62 12.34 -3.85
C VAL A 262 -9.04 12.27 -4.41
N SER A 263 -10.05 12.36 -3.55
CA SER A 263 -11.46 12.32 -3.96
C SER A 263 -11.83 13.49 -4.88
N SER A 264 -11.32 14.71 -4.59
CA SER A 264 -11.57 15.89 -5.40
C SER A 264 -10.88 15.86 -6.77
N LYS A 265 -9.68 15.27 -6.85
CA LYS A 265 -8.96 15.06 -8.12
C LYS A 265 -9.57 13.92 -8.93
N GLY A 266 -10.10 12.91 -8.26
CA GLY A 266 -10.54 11.64 -8.84
C GLY A 266 -9.39 10.67 -9.09
N THR A 267 -9.51 9.47 -8.53
CA THR A 267 -8.49 8.42 -8.62
C THR A 267 -8.10 8.10 -10.07
N GLU A 268 -9.08 8.05 -10.98
CA GLU A 268 -8.82 7.80 -12.42
C GLU A 268 -8.03 8.94 -13.08
N ASN A 269 -8.29 10.19 -12.71
CA ASN A 269 -7.56 11.33 -13.27
C ASN A 269 -6.11 11.35 -12.78
N ILE A 270 -5.90 11.02 -11.50
CA ILE A 270 -4.56 10.83 -10.90
C ILE A 270 -3.83 9.75 -11.69
N ARG A 271 -4.44 8.59 -11.84
CA ARG A 271 -3.88 7.47 -12.59
C ARG A 271 -3.51 7.86 -14.03
N LYS A 272 -4.43 8.46 -14.78
CA LYS A 272 -4.18 8.89 -16.16
C LYS A 272 -3.01 9.85 -16.27
N HIS A 273 -2.90 10.81 -15.36
CA HIS A 273 -1.79 11.75 -15.34
C HIS A 273 -0.45 11.04 -15.08
N GLU A 274 -0.38 10.21 -14.06
CA GLU A 274 0.83 9.49 -13.69
C GLU A 274 1.22 8.42 -14.72
N GLU A 275 0.26 7.74 -15.36
CA GLU A 275 0.49 6.83 -16.48
C GLU A 275 1.05 7.57 -17.71
N MET A 276 0.54 8.76 -18.02
CA MET A 276 1.06 9.59 -19.10
C MET A 276 2.55 9.91 -18.88
N LEU A 277 2.94 10.23 -17.64
CA LEU A 277 4.34 10.46 -17.27
C LEU A 277 5.19 9.18 -17.39
N CYS A 278 4.66 8.04 -16.96
CA CYS A 278 5.32 6.74 -17.12
C CYS A 278 5.53 6.38 -18.58
N ASN A 279 4.50 6.55 -19.42
CA ASN A 279 4.60 6.27 -20.85
C ASN A 279 5.61 7.20 -21.55
N ARG A 280 5.64 8.49 -21.17
CA ARG A 280 6.67 9.41 -21.66
C ARG A 280 8.07 8.96 -21.30
N PHE A 281 8.27 8.53 -20.05
CA PHE A 281 9.56 8.01 -19.58
C PHE A 281 9.96 6.75 -20.34
N ILE A 282 9.08 5.75 -20.43
CA ILE A 282 9.30 4.50 -21.15
C ILE A 282 9.69 4.79 -22.62
N ASN A 283 8.90 5.59 -23.33
CA ASN A 283 9.16 5.95 -24.73
C ASN A 283 10.52 6.66 -24.88
N GLY A 284 10.89 7.48 -23.91
CA GLY A 284 12.16 8.22 -23.93
C GLY A 284 13.40 7.37 -23.76
N ILE A 285 13.27 6.17 -23.10
CA ILE A 285 14.40 5.30 -22.79
C ILE A 285 14.39 3.95 -23.54
N SER A 286 13.25 3.55 -24.14
CA SER A 286 13.07 2.21 -24.74
C SER A 286 14.04 1.91 -25.90
N HIS A 287 14.57 2.92 -26.57
CA HIS A 287 15.56 2.80 -27.65
C HIS A 287 16.99 3.18 -27.21
N THR A 288 17.25 3.18 -25.90
CA THR A 288 18.58 3.45 -25.38
C THR A 288 19.27 2.12 -25.11
N ASP A 289 20.41 1.87 -25.76
CA ASP A 289 21.16 0.64 -25.61
C ASP A 289 21.54 0.40 -24.14
N GLY A 290 21.51 -0.88 -23.72
CA GLY A 290 21.84 -1.29 -22.35
C GLY A 290 20.73 -1.02 -21.31
N ILE A 291 19.57 -0.45 -21.68
CA ILE A 291 18.44 -0.31 -20.75
C ILE A 291 17.50 -1.50 -20.86
N ARG A 292 17.18 -2.09 -19.70
CA ARG A 292 16.13 -3.10 -19.55
C ARG A 292 15.00 -2.56 -18.69
N ILE A 293 13.76 -2.55 -19.23
CA ILE A 293 12.54 -2.17 -18.53
C ILE A 293 11.80 -3.44 -18.12
N TYR A 294 11.32 -3.49 -16.87
CA TYR A 294 10.62 -4.65 -16.31
C TYR A 294 9.10 -4.48 -16.41
N ARG A 295 8.60 -4.43 -17.64
CA ARG A 295 7.18 -4.48 -17.99
C ARG A 295 7.01 -5.43 -19.18
N GLU A 296 6.06 -6.34 -19.08
CA GLU A 296 5.74 -7.29 -20.15
C GLU A 296 4.52 -6.82 -20.95
N ASN A 297 4.49 -7.18 -22.23
CA ASN A 297 3.35 -6.87 -23.09
C ASN A 297 2.08 -7.56 -22.60
N GLY A 298 0.94 -6.88 -22.69
CA GLY A 298 -0.36 -7.41 -22.25
C GLY A 298 -0.65 -7.27 -20.75
N GLY A 299 0.32 -6.87 -19.93
CA GLY A 299 0.10 -6.62 -18.50
C GLY A 299 -0.59 -5.27 -18.24
N ASN A 300 -1.31 -5.20 -17.12
CA ASN A 300 -1.87 -3.96 -16.58
C ASN A 300 -0.94 -3.43 -15.48
N TYR A 301 -0.63 -2.12 -15.48
CA TYR A 301 0.37 -1.54 -14.60
C TYR A 301 -0.12 -0.29 -13.91
N ALA A 302 0.18 -0.17 -12.62
CA ALA A 302 0.17 1.10 -11.90
C ALA A 302 1.32 2.01 -12.38
N PRO A 303 1.30 3.31 -12.08
CA PRO A 303 2.32 4.26 -12.52
C PRO A 303 3.67 4.09 -11.79
N ILE A 304 4.23 2.91 -11.91
CA ILE A 304 5.54 2.51 -11.39
C ILE A 304 6.32 1.84 -12.52
N VAL A 305 7.56 2.24 -12.76
CA VAL A 305 8.43 1.66 -13.77
C VAL A 305 9.77 1.29 -13.14
N SER A 306 10.09 0.00 -13.14
CA SER A 306 11.43 -0.46 -12.78
C SER A 306 12.27 -0.73 -14.04
N PHE A 307 13.55 -0.34 -13.97
CA PHE A 307 14.49 -0.56 -15.05
C PHE A 307 15.91 -0.74 -14.49
N ASN A 308 16.80 -1.29 -15.31
CA ASN A 308 18.24 -1.32 -15.07
C ASN A 308 19.00 -0.81 -16.29
N ALA A 309 20.23 -0.40 -16.08
CA ALA A 309 21.13 0.00 -17.15
C ALA A 309 22.42 -0.83 -17.04
N GLU A 310 22.88 -1.34 -18.17
CA GLU A 310 24.13 -2.12 -18.25
C GLU A 310 25.32 -1.29 -17.79
N GLY A 311 26.23 -1.92 -17.05
CA GLY A 311 27.41 -1.25 -16.50
C GLY A 311 27.18 -0.49 -15.17
N PHE A 312 25.94 -0.46 -14.66
CA PHE A 312 25.63 0.23 -13.40
C PHE A 312 24.79 -0.66 -12.49
N THR A 313 25.05 -0.66 -11.20
CA THR A 313 24.09 -1.11 -10.21
C THR A 313 22.95 -0.09 -10.06
N SER A 314 21.78 -0.55 -9.62
CA SER A 314 20.64 0.33 -9.41
C SER A 314 20.92 1.46 -8.39
N ASN A 315 21.74 1.18 -7.37
CA ASN A 315 22.12 2.17 -6.36
C ASN A 315 23.13 3.20 -6.88
N GLU A 316 24.11 2.79 -7.70
CA GLU A 316 25.05 3.71 -8.35
C GLU A 316 24.31 4.68 -9.26
N LEU A 317 23.41 4.17 -10.10
CA LEU A 317 22.62 4.99 -11.01
C LEU A 317 21.71 5.97 -10.25
N ALA A 318 21.08 5.53 -9.13
CA ALA A 318 20.32 6.39 -8.26
C ALA A 318 21.18 7.53 -7.66
N SER A 319 22.41 7.21 -7.24
CA SER A 319 23.35 8.19 -6.68
C SER A 319 23.78 9.22 -7.74
N LEU A 320 24.10 8.79 -8.96
CA LEU A 320 24.47 9.67 -10.06
C LEU A 320 23.34 10.64 -10.43
N LEU A 321 22.09 10.16 -10.53
CA LEU A 321 20.92 10.99 -10.79
C LEU A 321 20.65 11.97 -9.63
N SER A 322 20.91 11.54 -8.39
CA SER A 322 20.77 12.40 -7.22
C SER A 322 21.72 13.60 -7.24
N ASN A 323 22.93 13.47 -7.83
CA ASN A 323 23.85 14.57 -8.02
C ASN A 323 23.30 15.65 -8.99
N ASP A 324 22.45 15.24 -9.92
CA ASP A 324 21.72 16.16 -10.82
C ASP A 324 20.39 16.66 -10.19
N GLY A 325 20.13 16.38 -8.90
CA GLY A 325 18.92 16.80 -8.18
C GLY A 325 17.66 16.01 -8.52
N ILE A 326 17.81 14.81 -9.13
CA ILE A 326 16.70 13.91 -9.54
C ILE A 326 16.72 12.66 -8.65
N TYR A 327 15.65 12.44 -7.91
CA TYR A 327 15.57 11.41 -6.88
C TYR A 327 14.71 10.22 -7.34
N LEU A 328 15.38 9.07 -7.50
CA LEU A 328 14.80 7.75 -7.71
C LEU A 328 15.34 6.80 -6.65
N ARG A 329 14.69 5.68 -6.47
CA ARG A 329 15.14 4.66 -5.52
C ARG A 329 15.75 3.46 -6.24
N GLY A 330 16.97 3.07 -5.87
CA GLY A 330 17.62 1.82 -6.24
C GLY A 330 17.40 0.70 -5.22
N GLY A 331 17.69 -0.56 -5.61
CA GLY A 331 17.74 -1.73 -4.75
C GLY A 331 16.49 -2.60 -4.76
N LEU A 332 16.27 -3.37 -3.69
CA LEU A 332 15.25 -4.43 -3.60
C LEU A 332 13.85 -3.95 -3.20
N HIS A 333 13.63 -2.67 -2.96
CA HIS A 333 12.34 -2.06 -2.63
C HIS A 333 11.53 -2.79 -1.53
N CYS A 334 12.20 -3.50 -0.63
CA CYS A 334 11.60 -4.37 0.39
C CYS A 334 10.72 -5.51 -0.18
N SER A 335 11.01 -6.01 -1.37
CA SER A 335 10.27 -7.07 -2.07
C SER A 335 11.21 -8.11 -2.68
N GLY A 336 12.03 -8.74 -1.82
CA GLY A 336 13.03 -9.72 -2.25
C GLY A 336 12.44 -10.88 -3.05
N MET A 337 11.22 -11.33 -2.73
CA MET A 337 10.52 -12.38 -3.47
C MET A 337 10.26 -11.95 -4.92
N ALA A 338 9.72 -10.73 -5.13
CA ALA A 338 9.49 -10.18 -6.47
C ALA A 338 10.78 -10.10 -7.29
N HIS A 339 11.89 -9.67 -6.67
CA HIS A 339 13.20 -9.63 -7.35
C HIS A 339 13.76 -11.01 -7.67
N THR A 340 13.45 -12.04 -6.86
CA THR A 340 13.78 -13.43 -7.19
C THR A 340 13.02 -13.90 -8.42
N THR A 341 11.70 -13.65 -8.49
CA THR A 341 10.85 -13.96 -9.65
C THR A 341 11.32 -13.24 -10.92
N LEU A 342 11.71 -11.96 -10.81
CA LEU A 342 12.18 -11.14 -11.93
C LEU A 342 13.62 -11.43 -12.35
N GLY A 343 14.39 -12.25 -11.58
CA GLY A 343 15.81 -12.51 -11.83
C GLY A 343 16.70 -11.27 -11.63
N THR A 344 16.29 -10.34 -10.75
CA THR A 344 17.01 -9.09 -10.45
C THR A 344 17.61 -9.07 -9.04
N ALA A 345 17.50 -10.16 -8.29
CA ALA A 345 18.22 -10.33 -7.03
C ALA A 345 19.68 -10.70 -7.32
N PRO A 346 20.68 -10.27 -6.50
CA PRO A 346 20.52 -9.44 -5.29
C PRO A 346 20.51 -7.92 -5.54
N ASP A 347 20.80 -7.44 -6.75
CA ASP A 347 21.11 -6.03 -7.06
C ASP A 347 19.85 -5.13 -7.10
N GLY A 348 18.69 -5.73 -7.36
CA GLY A 348 17.44 -4.99 -7.46
C GLY A 348 17.28 -4.20 -8.76
N THR A 349 16.47 -3.15 -8.73
CA THR A 349 16.17 -2.28 -9.87
C THR A 349 16.19 -0.82 -9.47
N LEU A 350 16.36 0.09 -10.44
CA LEU A 350 16.04 1.50 -10.27
C LEU A 350 14.56 1.72 -10.58
N ARG A 351 13.85 2.43 -9.70
CA ARG A 351 12.40 2.61 -9.78
C ARG A 351 12.02 4.07 -10.00
N PHE A 352 11.27 4.32 -11.07
CA PHE A 352 10.60 5.57 -11.37
C PHE A 352 9.14 5.48 -10.93
N ALA A 353 8.70 6.42 -10.09
CA ALA A 353 7.33 6.52 -9.59
C ALA A 353 6.93 8.00 -9.47
N PRO A 354 6.21 8.55 -10.45
CA PRO A 354 5.73 9.93 -10.40
C PRO A 354 4.55 10.10 -9.45
N SER A 355 4.13 11.35 -9.24
CA SER A 355 2.90 11.74 -8.54
C SER A 355 2.17 12.83 -9.32
N VAL A 356 0.99 13.23 -8.84
CA VAL A 356 0.22 14.33 -9.46
C VAL A 356 0.95 15.68 -9.49
N PHE A 357 2.04 15.83 -8.74
CA PHE A 357 2.84 17.05 -8.68
C PHE A 357 3.98 17.06 -9.69
N ASN A 358 4.26 15.94 -10.36
CA ASN A 358 5.25 15.89 -11.42
C ASN A 358 4.66 16.31 -12.78
N ASN A 359 5.52 16.72 -13.68
CA ASN A 359 5.14 17.16 -15.03
C ASN A 359 6.08 16.58 -16.11
N THR A 360 5.73 16.78 -17.38
CA THR A 360 6.46 16.25 -18.53
C THR A 360 7.89 16.81 -18.64
N SER A 361 8.10 18.08 -18.32
CA SER A 361 9.45 18.71 -18.35
C SER A 361 10.43 18.03 -17.38
N GLN A 362 9.94 17.65 -16.19
CA GLN A 362 10.75 16.91 -15.21
C GLN A 362 11.12 15.51 -15.71
N VAL A 363 10.21 14.85 -16.43
CA VAL A 363 10.48 13.54 -17.05
C VAL A 363 11.52 13.68 -18.16
N ASP A 364 11.44 14.74 -18.98
CA ASP A 364 12.43 15.02 -20.03
C ASP A 364 13.83 15.29 -19.44
N GLU A 365 13.89 15.99 -18.32
CA GLU A 365 15.14 16.25 -17.61
C GLU A 365 15.75 14.94 -17.07
N LEU A 366 14.94 14.04 -16.51
CA LEU A 366 15.40 12.70 -16.12
C LEU A 366 15.94 11.90 -17.31
N ILE A 367 15.22 11.88 -18.44
CA ILE A 367 15.65 11.17 -19.65
C ILE A 367 16.98 11.73 -20.16
N TYR A 368 17.14 13.05 -20.17
CA TYR A 368 18.37 13.71 -20.58
C TYR A 368 19.54 13.35 -19.67
N SER A 369 19.39 13.48 -18.34
CA SER A 369 20.42 13.13 -17.36
C SER A 369 20.80 11.66 -17.44
N LEU A 370 19.82 10.76 -17.55
CA LEU A 370 20.06 9.33 -17.71
C LEU A 370 20.91 9.05 -18.97
N LYS A 371 20.53 9.58 -20.13
CA LYS A 371 21.27 9.39 -21.37
C LYS A 371 22.70 10.00 -21.32
N LYS A 372 22.88 11.09 -20.59
CA LYS A 372 24.20 11.71 -20.37
C LYS A 372 25.11 10.82 -19.51
N ILE A 373 24.56 10.19 -18.46
CA ILE A 373 25.29 9.26 -17.59
C ILE A 373 25.75 8.04 -18.40
N LEU A 374 24.83 7.44 -19.19
CA LEU A 374 25.09 6.22 -19.97
C LEU A 374 26.08 6.43 -21.13
N LYS A 375 26.29 7.66 -21.58
CA LYS A 375 27.27 7.99 -22.64
C LYS A 375 28.69 8.24 -22.09
N LYS A 376 28.86 8.30 -20.77
CA LYS A 376 30.20 8.43 -20.18
C LYS A 376 30.90 7.05 -20.28
N PRO A 377 32.13 7.02 -20.88
CA PRO A 377 32.90 5.81 -21.03
C PRO A 377 33.38 5.23 -19.70
#